data_6a38525d72abefb7df11fe52a4e3d9ec
#
_entry.id   6a38525d72abefb7df11fe52a4e3d9ec
#
_cell.length_a   1.000
_cell.length_b   1.000
_cell.length_c   1.000
_cell.angle_alpha   90.00
_cell.angle_beta   90.00
_cell.angle_gamma   90.00
#
_symmetry.space_group_name_H-M   'P 1'
#
loop_
_entity.id
_entity.type
_entity.pdbx_description
1 polymer ?
#
loop_
_entity_poly.entity_id
_entity_poly.type
_entity_poly.pdbx_seq_one_letter_code
_entity_poly.pdbx_strand_id
1 'polypeptide(L)'
;MPNLSGKTALVTGASRGIGRASALALATAGAQVLVHYGRGANEADSVVSEIRKAGGRGDTVAADLEKADGPHKLAKLTRAIVGDSLDILIANAGVAKSATIEDTTIEDFDRLFAVNVRAPFFLVQQPLPILSKGSSIVLVASFGGKRRHD
;
A
#
# COMPACT_ATOMS: atom_id res chain seq x y z
N MET A 1 -19.29 -6.85 12.92
CA MET A 1 -18.51 -6.39 11.76
C MET A 1 -18.31 -4.88 11.85
N PRO A 2 -17.11 -4.38 11.71
CA PRO A 2 -16.89 -2.94 11.61
C PRO A 2 -17.63 -2.38 10.40
N ASN A 3 -18.17 -1.19 10.54
CA ASN A 3 -18.82 -0.48 9.44
C ASN A 3 -17.92 0.68 9.01
N LEU A 4 -17.35 0.56 7.82
CA LEU A 4 -16.49 1.57 7.22
C LEU A 4 -17.18 2.34 6.07
N SER A 5 -18.51 2.32 6.04
CA SER A 5 -19.28 3.07 5.04
C SER A 5 -18.91 4.56 5.07
N GLY A 6 -18.65 5.12 3.90
CA GLY A 6 -18.20 6.51 3.76
C GLY A 6 -16.72 6.75 4.05
N LYS A 7 -15.99 5.74 4.47
CA LYS A 7 -14.55 5.84 4.70
C LYS A 7 -13.76 5.57 3.42
N THR A 8 -12.59 6.20 3.32
CA THR A 8 -11.66 6.01 2.20
C THR A 8 -10.38 5.37 2.71
N ALA A 9 -9.83 4.47 1.92
CA ALA A 9 -8.63 3.72 2.26
C ALA A 9 -7.65 3.67 1.10
N LEU A 10 -6.37 3.82 1.40
CA LEU A 10 -5.27 3.53 0.48
C LEU A 10 -4.49 2.34 1.02
N VAL A 11 -4.32 1.31 0.20
CA VAL A 11 -3.50 0.14 0.52
C VAL A 11 -2.37 0.05 -0.49
N THR A 12 -1.14 0.18 -0.04
CA THR A 12 0.01 0.03 -0.93
C THR A 12 0.41 -1.43 -1.09
N GLY A 13 0.92 -1.79 -2.27
CA GLY A 13 1.25 -3.17 -2.58
C GLY A 13 0.04 -4.10 -2.52
N ALA A 14 -1.10 -3.65 -3.02
CA ALA A 14 -2.39 -4.30 -2.84
C ALA A 14 -2.76 -5.26 -3.98
N SER A 15 -1.88 -5.50 -4.93
CA SER A 15 -2.14 -6.41 -6.06
C SER A 15 -2.12 -7.88 -5.66
N ARG A 16 -1.49 -8.21 -4.53
CA ARG A 16 -1.31 -9.59 -4.05
C ARG A 16 -1.06 -9.65 -2.55
N GLY A 17 -1.06 -10.86 -1.99
CA GLY A 17 -0.65 -11.14 -0.62
C GLY A 17 -1.49 -10.42 0.45
N ILE A 18 -0.82 -9.93 1.47
CA ILE A 18 -1.44 -9.24 2.61
C ILE A 18 -2.16 -7.97 2.15
N GLY A 19 -1.57 -7.22 1.23
CA GLY A 19 -2.19 -6.00 0.70
C GLY A 19 -3.51 -6.28 -0.01
N ARG A 20 -3.55 -7.32 -0.84
CA ARG A 20 -4.78 -7.76 -1.51
C ARG A 20 -5.87 -8.16 -0.51
N ALA A 21 -5.50 -9.00 0.46
CA ALA A 21 -6.44 -9.45 1.49
C ALA A 21 -6.98 -8.26 2.31
N SER A 22 -6.11 -7.31 2.66
CA SER A 22 -6.48 -6.08 3.37
C SER A 22 -7.45 -5.22 2.55
N ALA A 23 -7.15 -5.03 1.27
CA ALA A 23 -8.02 -4.25 0.37
C ALA A 23 -9.41 -4.86 0.25
N LEU A 24 -9.50 -6.16 0.07
CA LEU A 24 -10.78 -6.88 0.00
C LEU A 24 -11.55 -6.78 1.32
N ALA A 25 -10.89 -6.95 2.45
CA ALA A 25 -11.53 -6.86 3.77
C ALA A 25 -12.08 -5.46 4.05
N LEU A 26 -11.31 -4.42 3.73
CA LEU A 26 -11.75 -3.02 3.89
C LEU A 26 -12.95 -2.70 2.99
N ALA A 27 -12.93 -3.16 1.76
CA ALA A 27 -14.03 -2.99 0.83
C ALA A 27 -15.30 -3.72 1.30
N THR A 28 -15.16 -4.93 1.81
CA THR A 28 -16.29 -5.70 2.39
C THR A 28 -16.88 -4.99 3.60
N ALA A 29 -16.07 -4.28 4.38
CA ALA A 29 -16.54 -3.47 5.50
C ALA A 29 -17.19 -2.14 5.08
N GLY A 30 -17.16 -1.79 3.80
CA GLY A 30 -17.84 -0.61 3.24
C GLY A 30 -16.94 0.53 2.81
N ALA A 31 -15.62 0.42 2.98
CA ALA A 31 -14.70 1.47 2.56
C ALA A 31 -14.57 1.55 1.03
N GLN A 32 -14.34 2.76 0.54
CA GLN A 32 -13.80 2.96 -0.81
C GLN A 32 -12.29 2.71 -0.77
N VAL A 33 -11.80 1.77 -1.56
CA VAL A 33 -10.42 1.33 -1.48
C VAL A 33 -9.63 1.71 -2.73
N LEU A 34 -8.51 2.37 -2.54
CA LEU A 34 -7.51 2.57 -3.57
C LEU A 34 -6.48 1.44 -3.49
N VAL A 35 -6.39 0.68 -4.56
CA VAL A 35 -5.52 -0.48 -4.71
C VAL A 35 -4.25 -0.02 -5.42
N HIS A 36 -3.20 0.24 -4.65
CA HIS A 36 -1.92 0.65 -5.20
C HIS A 36 -1.11 -0.55 -5.68
N TYR A 37 -0.45 -0.36 -6.79
CA TYR A 37 0.55 -1.29 -7.32
C TYR A 37 1.74 -0.54 -7.92
N GLY A 38 2.92 -1.14 -7.86
CA GLY A 38 4.10 -0.69 -8.59
C GLY A 38 4.22 -1.46 -9.91
N ARG A 39 4.07 -2.75 -9.82
CA ARG A 39 3.98 -3.70 -10.94
C ARG A 39 2.77 -4.60 -10.72
N GLY A 40 2.32 -5.26 -11.78
CA GLY A 40 1.16 -6.14 -11.67
C GLY A 40 -0.17 -5.40 -11.84
N ALA A 41 -0.28 -4.62 -12.91
CA ALA A 41 -1.51 -3.91 -13.25
C ALA A 41 -2.70 -4.86 -13.40
N ASN A 42 -2.51 -6.03 -14.02
CA ASN A 42 -3.57 -7.02 -14.21
C ASN A 42 -4.06 -7.59 -12.88
N GLU A 43 -3.16 -7.86 -11.96
CA GLU A 43 -3.49 -8.35 -10.62
C GLU A 43 -4.24 -7.28 -9.81
N ALA A 44 -3.81 -6.03 -9.89
CA ALA A 44 -4.50 -4.90 -9.25
C ALA A 44 -5.90 -4.70 -9.84
N ASP A 45 -6.06 -4.77 -11.14
CA ASP A 45 -7.36 -4.71 -11.83
C ASP A 45 -8.28 -5.84 -11.40
N SER A 46 -7.74 -7.04 -11.19
CA SER A 46 -8.47 -8.20 -10.68
C SER A 46 -9.01 -7.94 -9.27
N VAL A 47 -8.21 -7.33 -8.40
CA VAL A 47 -8.67 -6.96 -7.04
C VAL A 47 -9.82 -5.96 -7.10
N VAL A 48 -9.70 -4.92 -7.89
CA VAL A 48 -10.76 -3.92 -8.06
C VAL A 48 -12.01 -4.53 -8.68
N SER A 49 -11.87 -5.41 -9.67
CA SER A 49 -12.99 -6.13 -10.26
C SER A 49 -13.74 -6.97 -9.22
N GLU A 50 -13.02 -7.66 -8.35
CA GLU A 50 -13.60 -8.45 -7.27
C GLU A 50 -14.35 -7.57 -6.25
N ILE A 51 -13.77 -6.43 -5.89
CA ILE A 51 -14.41 -5.43 -5.02
C ILE A 51 -15.73 -4.94 -5.65
N ARG A 52 -15.71 -4.57 -6.91
CA ARG A 52 -16.89 -4.04 -7.61
C ARG A 52 -17.98 -5.08 -7.82
N LYS A 53 -17.61 -6.31 -8.12
CA LYS A 53 -18.58 -7.44 -8.24
C LYS A 53 -19.30 -7.72 -6.93
N ALA A 54 -18.66 -7.49 -5.80
CA ALA A 54 -19.26 -7.63 -4.48
C ALA A 54 -20.04 -6.38 -4.03
N GLY A 55 -20.21 -5.39 -4.92
CA GLY A 55 -20.96 -4.16 -4.63
C GLY A 55 -20.15 -3.06 -3.95
N GLY A 56 -18.85 -3.25 -3.81
CA GLY A 56 -17.95 -2.25 -3.22
C GLY A 56 -17.43 -1.22 -4.21
N ARG A 57 -16.61 -0.30 -3.70
CA ARG A 57 -15.96 0.75 -4.50
C ARG A 57 -14.46 0.61 -4.40
N GLY A 58 -13.80 0.60 -5.53
CA GLY A 58 -12.36 0.51 -5.62
C GLY A 58 -11.83 1.05 -6.94
N ASP A 59 -10.62 1.56 -6.90
CA ASP A 59 -9.87 2.02 -8.06
C ASP A 59 -8.42 1.60 -7.93
N THR A 60 -7.74 1.41 -9.04
CA THR A 60 -6.30 1.16 -9.04
C THR A 60 -5.54 2.48 -9.07
N VAL A 61 -4.38 2.52 -8.42
CA VAL A 61 -3.42 3.62 -8.51
C VAL A 61 -2.02 3.07 -8.69
N ALA A 62 -1.31 3.57 -9.68
CA ALA A 62 0.03 3.14 -10.01
C ALA A 62 1.06 4.17 -9.53
N ALA A 63 2.08 3.72 -8.84
CA ALA A 63 3.25 4.54 -8.51
C ALA A 63 4.44 3.64 -8.20
N ASP A 64 5.61 4.02 -8.67
CA ASP A 64 6.85 3.33 -8.37
C ASP A 64 7.46 3.88 -7.07
N LEU A 65 7.28 3.15 -5.98
CA LEU A 65 7.75 3.55 -4.65
C LEU A 65 9.28 3.40 -4.49
N GLU A 66 9.93 2.80 -5.45
CA GLU A 66 11.40 2.75 -5.53
C GLU A 66 11.99 4.12 -5.92
N LYS A 67 11.21 4.94 -6.64
CA LYS A 67 11.62 6.29 -7.01
C LYS A 67 11.41 7.28 -5.88
N ALA A 68 12.30 8.27 -5.78
CA ALA A 68 12.27 9.27 -4.72
C ALA A 68 10.96 10.06 -4.68
N ASP A 69 10.36 10.33 -5.83
CA ASP A 69 9.08 11.05 -5.96
C ASP A 69 7.85 10.13 -6.00
N GLY A 70 8.05 8.82 -5.92
CA GLY A 70 6.96 7.84 -5.97
C GLY A 70 5.87 8.09 -4.93
N PRO A 71 6.20 8.24 -3.64
CA PRO A 71 5.20 8.56 -2.61
C PRO A 71 4.46 9.87 -2.87
N HIS A 72 5.14 10.87 -3.39
CA HIS A 72 4.56 12.17 -3.74
C HIS A 72 3.53 12.05 -4.86
N LYS A 73 3.87 11.30 -5.89
CA LYS A 73 2.94 11.00 -7.00
C LYS A 73 1.72 10.21 -6.52
N LEU A 74 1.94 9.21 -5.67
CA LEU A 74 0.86 8.41 -5.12
C LEU A 74 -0.08 9.25 -4.26
N ALA A 75 0.44 10.11 -3.41
CA ALA A 75 -0.38 11.02 -2.61
C ALA A 75 -1.21 11.97 -3.48
N LYS A 76 -0.64 12.48 -4.56
CA LYS A 76 -1.34 13.35 -5.51
C LYS A 76 -2.49 12.62 -6.19
N LEU A 77 -2.26 11.40 -6.68
CA LEU A 77 -3.29 10.56 -7.29
C LEU A 77 -4.38 10.19 -6.30
N THR A 78 -4.00 9.89 -5.06
CA THR A 78 -4.94 9.59 -3.97
C THR A 78 -5.86 10.78 -3.72
N ARG A 79 -5.32 11.98 -3.56
CA ARG A 79 -6.11 13.20 -3.37
C ARG A 79 -7.07 13.48 -4.52
N ALA A 80 -6.65 13.23 -5.75
CA ALA A 80 -7.50 13.41 -6.92
C ALA A 80 -8.74 12.52 -6.89
N ILE A 81 -8.66 11.36 -6.23
CA ILE A 81 -9.76 10.40 -6.17
C ILE A 81 -10.60 10.56 -4.90
N VAL A 82 -9.97 10.70 -3.74
CA VAL A 82 -10.69 10.75 -2.45
C VAL A 82 -11.03 12.17 -2.00
N GLY A 83 -10.42 13.19 -2.58
CA GLY A 83 -10.64 14.59 -2.19
C GLY A 83 -9.95 14.93 -0.86
N ASP A 84 -10.70 15.46 0.09
CA ASP A 84 -10.16 16.08 1.29
C ASP A 84 -9.96 15.13 2.48
N SER A 85 -10.34 13.88 2.34
CA SER A 85 -10.31 12.95 3.47
C SER A 85 -9.80 11.56 3.07
N LEU A 86 -8.69 11.17 3.68
CA LEU A 86 -8.19 9.80 3.69
C LEU A 86 -8.30 9.27 5.12
N ASP A 87 -9.13 8.26 5.30
CA ASP A 87 -9.44 7.72 6.64
C ASP A 87 -8.50 6.59 7.06
N ILE A 88 -8.03 5.82 6.09
CA ILE A 88 -7.21 4.62 6.35
C ILE A 88 -6.04 4.59 5.37
N LEU A 89 -4.85 4.45 5.91
CA LEU A 89 -3.63 4.22 5.14
C LEU A 89 -2.98 2.93 5.62
N ILE A 90 -2.85 1.96 4.72
CA ILE A 90 -2.07 0.74 4.97
C ILE A 90 -0.84 0.77 4.08
N ALA A 91 0.29 1.07 4.68
CA ALA A 91 1.60 1.04 4.03
C ALA A 91 2.14 -0.39 4.09
N ASN A 92 1.78 -1.18 3.09
CA ASN A 92 2.11 -2.60 3.00
C ASN A 92 3.17 -2.91 1.93
N ALA A 93 3.33 -2.04 0.93
CA ALA A 93 4.32 -2.29 -0.12
C ALA A 93 5.71 -2.51 0.48
N GLY A 94 6.36 -3.56 0.04
CA GLY A 94 7.69 -3.92 0.51
C GLY A 94 8.37 -4.83 -0.49
N VAL A 95 9.68 -4.83 -0.45
CA VAL A 95 10.52 -5.74 -1.23
C VAL A 95 11.47 -6.45 -0.31
N ALA A 96 11.80 -7.69 -0.67
CA ALA A 96 12.81 -8.48 0.01
C ALA A 96 13.74 -9.09 -1.03
N LYS A 97 14.99 -9.24 -0.66
CA LYS A 97 15.95 -10.03 -1.42
C LYS A 97 16.71 -10.91 -0.45
N SER A 98 16.68 -12.19 -0.71
CA SER A 98 17.49 -13.15 0.03
C SER A 98 18.89 -13.16 -0.57
N ALA A 99 19.81 -12.48 0.08
CA ALA A 99 21.21 -12.46 -0.27
C ALA A 99 22.05 -12.51 1.01
N THR A 100 23.27 -13.05 0.88
CA THR A 100 24.25 -12.98 1.95
C THR A 100 24.82 -11.55 2.02
N ILE A 101 25.52 -11.25 3.09
CA ILE A 101 26.18 -9.94 3.22
C ILE A 101 27.22 -9.75 2.09
N GLU A 102 27.88 -10.82 1.68
CA GLU A 102 28.89 -10.78 0.61
C GLU A 102 28.28 -10.51 -0.76
N ASP A 103 27.05 -10.99 -1.00
CA ASP A 103 26.39 -10.92 -2.30
C ASP A 103 25.46 -9.71 -2.45
N THR A 104 25.25 -8.95 -1.38
CA THR A 104 24.37 -7.76 -1.43
C THR A 104 25.06 -6.62 -2.18
N THR A 105 24.42 -6.15 -3.24
CA THR A 105 24.89 -5.01 -4.01
C THR A 105 24.40 -3.68 -3.43
N ILE A 106 25.02 -2.57 -3.84
CA ILE A 106 24.58 -1.21 -3.47
C ILE A 106 23.16 -0.98 -3.99
N GLU A 107 22.87 -1.41 -5.22
CA GLU A 107 21.55 -1.26 -5.84
C GLU A 107 20.47 -2.00 -5.05
N ASP A 108 20.74 -3.20 -4.59
CA ASP A 108 19.83 -3.98 -3.76
C ASP A 108 19.59 -3.30 -2.41
N PHE A 109 20.63 -2.80 -1.79
CA PHE A 109 20.57 -2.05 -0.54
C PHE A 109 19.70 -0.81 -0.69
N ASP A 110 19.99 0.00 -1.70
CA ASP A 110 19.26 1.26 -1.95
C ASP A 110 17.79 0.99 -2.26
N ARG A 111 17.49 -0.06 -3.02
CA ARG A 111 16.12 -0.45 -3.33
C ARG A 111 15.34 -0.88 -2.08
N LEU A 112 15.94 -1.69 -1.23
CA LEU A 112 15.33 -2.13 0.03
C LEU A 112 15.00 -0.93 0.92
N PHE A 113 15.92 -0.01 1.08
CA PHE A 113 15.69 1.20 1.88
C PHE A 113 14.69 2.15 1.22
N ALA A 114 14.72 2.29 -0.10
CA ALA A 114 13.79 3.13 -0.83
C ALA A 114 12.33 2.67 -0.62
N VAL A 115 12.06 1.40 -0.79
CA VAL A 115 10.70 0.86 -0.72
C VAL A 115 10.26 0.58 0.72
N ASN A 116 11.15 0.06 1.56
CA ASN A 116 10.79 -0.41 2.88
C ASN A 116 10.93 0.65 3.98
N VAL A 117 11.69 1.70 3.75
CA VAL A 117 11.98 2.75 4.76
C VAL A 117 11.57 4.13 4.26
N ARG A 118 12.15 4.59 3.17
CA ARG A 118 11.87 5.93 2.63
C ARG A 118 10.42 6.10 2.20
N ALA A 119 9.90 5.16 1.43
CA ALA A 119 8.53 5.26 0.93
C ALA A 119 7.48 5.33 2.04
N PRO A 120 7.48 4.45 3.06
CA PRO A 120 6.50 4.54 4.15
C PRO A 120 6.55 5.88 4.88
N PHE A 121 7.72 6.45 5.09
CA PHE A 121 7.87 7.75 5.72
C PHE A 121 7.12 8.84 4.93
N PHE A 122 7.40 8.95 3.64
CA PHE A 122 6.78 9.99 2.81
C PHE A 122 5.34 9.67 2.44
N LEU A 123 4.92 8.40 2.47
CA LEU A 123 3.52 8.02 2.33
C LEU A 123 2.66 8.47 3.51
N VAL A 124 3.24 8.65 4.68
CA VAL A 124 2.56 9.27 5.82
C VAL A 124 2.63 10.80 5.72
N GLN A 125 3.79 11.35 5.39
CA GLN A 125 4.00 12.79 5.31
C GLN A 125 3.13 13.46 4.25
N GLN A 126 3.11 12.92 3.03
CA GLN A 126 2.48 13.59 1.89
C GLN A 126 0.95 13.71 2.01
N PRO A 127 0.21 12.71 2.52
CA PRO A 127 -1.23 12.87 2.71
C PRO A 127 -1.63 13.56 4.01
N LEU A 128 -0.70 14.05 4.85
CA LEU A 128 -1.06 14.73 6.10
C LEU A 128 -2.18 15.76 5.96
N PRO A 129 -2.22 16.60 4.90
CA PRO A 129 -3.31 17.56 4.75
C PRO A 129 -4.71 16.96 4.63
N ILE A 130 -4.82 15.71 4.23
CA ILE A 130 -6.10 14.99 4.09
C ILE A 130 -6.30 13.88 5.12
N LEU A 131 -5.33 13.70 6.01
CA LEU A 131 -5.48 12.89 7.22
C LEU A 131 -6.10 13.77 8.32
N SER A 132 -6.99 13.18 9.10
CA SER A 132 -7.69 13.88 10.17
C SER A 132 -7.58 13.14 11.50
N LYS A 133 -8.04 13.77 12.55
CA LYS A 133 -8.24 13.09 13.84
C LYS A 133 -9.21 11.93 13.63
N GLY A 134 -8.78 10.73 13.95
CA GLY A 134 -9.55 9.51 13.71
C GLY A 134 -9.11 8.73 12.47
N SER A 135 -8.24 9.28 11.63
CA SER A 135 -7.59 8.50 10.57
C SER A 135 -6.69 7.42 11.17
N SER A 136 -6.68 6.25 10.56
CA SER A 136 -5.86 5.12 10.99
C SER A 136 -4.71 4.89 10.01
N ILE A 137 -3.50 4.74 10.54
CA ILE A 137 -2.30 4.43 9.76
C ILE A 137 -1.74 3.10 10.26
N VAL A 138 -1.57 2.16 9.35
CA VAL A 138 -0.96 0.86 9.61
C VAL A 138 0.30 0.71 8.77
N LEU A 139 1.42 0.48 9.43
CA LEU A 139 2.69 0.16 8.78
C LEU A 139 2.92 -1.34 8.91
N VAL A 140 2.92 -2.04 7.79
CA VAL A 140 3.18 -3.48 7.77
C VAL A 140 4.69 -3.70 7.73
N ALA A 141 5.19 -4.39 8.74
CA ALA A 141 6.60 -4.76 8.85
C ALA A 141 6.72 -6.27 8.99
N SER A 142 7.83 -6.80 8.51
CA SER A 142 8.17 -8.21 8.66
C SER A 142 9.50 -8.35 9.36
N PHE A 143 9.56 -9.26 10.30
CA PHE A 143 10.80 -9.68 10.93
C PHE A 143 11.30 -10.91 10.19
N GLY A 144 12.49 -10.83 9.58
CA GLY A 144 13.13 -11.96 8.94
C GLY A 144 13.43 -13.05 9.98
N GLY A 145 12.52 -13.99 10.12
CA GLY A 145 12.73 -15.14 10.99
C GLY A 145 13.92 -15.96 10.50
N LYS A 146 14.80 -16.35 11.43
CA LYS A 146 15.80 -17.37 11.16
C LYS A 146 15.06 -18.61 10.64
N ARG A 147 15.27 -19.00 9.41
CA ARG A 147 14.98 -20.36 9.00
C ARG A 147 15.94 -21.24 9.82
N ARG A 148 15.41 -22.00 10.75
CA ARG A 148 16.17 -23.13 11.27
C ARG A 148 16.31 -24.10 10.10
N HIS A 149 17.52 -24.28 9.65
CA HIS A 149 17.86 -25.46 8.88
C HIS A 149 18.06 -26.56 9.91
N ASP A 150 17.06 -27.43 10.05
CA ASP A 150 17.22 -28.72 10.70
C ASP A 150 18.00 -29.64 9.77
#